data_11aa9ff8d4b2d757bfda0f7fddf70b5e
#
_entry.id   11aa9ff8d4b2d757bfda0f7fddf70b5e
#
_cell.length_a   1.000
_cell.length_b   1.000
_cell.length_c   1.000
_cell.angle_alpha   90.00
_cell.angle_beta   90.00
_cell.angle_gamma   90.00
#
_symmetry.space_group_name_H-M   'P 1'
#
loop_
_entity.id
_entity.type
_entity.pdbx_description
1 polymer ?
#
loop_
_entity_poly.entity_id
_entity_poly.type
_entity_poly.pdbx_seq_one_letter_code
_entity_poly.pdbx_strand_id
1 'polypeptide(L)'
;VKVSPAYIKGLRIIQKQIRNYQKETHRKLGLDDMTMETRNSLVGYWKERGLMPNAINSYMTDVRTVAKAAYEDKLTKCDDFRHSDFVPKKEEVDNIYLTPEQIQEMLDLDLSTKEAVKKRLESLDISEDEKLVQLSKCRITHIRTLEHVRDIFIVGCLTGQRVSDYSRICEDMIT
;
A
#
# COMPACT_ATOMS: atom_id res chain seq x y z
N VAL A 1 -19.92 9.47 -13.76
CA VAL A 1 -18.63 9.68 -13.06
C VAL A 1 -17.65 8.62 -13.53
N LYS A 2 -16.50 9.02 -14.14
CA LYS A 2 -15.44 8.07 -14.50
C LYS A 2 -14.73 7.63 -13.21
N VAL A 3 -14.92 6.39 -12.85
CA VAL A 3 -14.28 5.78 -11.70
C VAL A 3 -12.86 5.32 -12.09
N SER A 4 -11.85 5.60 -11.25
CA SER A 4 -10.47 5.23 -11.57
C SER A 4 -10.29 3.70 -11.57
N PRO A 5 -9.41 3.15 -12.44
CA PRO A 5 -9.11 1.72 -12.46
C PRO A 5 -8.60 1.20 -11.10
N ALA A 6 -7.85 2.03 -10.37
CA ALA A 6 -7.34 1.70 -9.03
C ALA A 6 -8.47 1.50 -8.02
N TYR A 7 -9.49 2.37 -8.05
CA TYR A 7 -10.67 2.23 -7.19
C TYR A 7 -11.45 0.94 -7.49
N ILE A 8 -11.67 0.64 -8.78
CA ILE A 8 -12.34 -0.62 -9.19
C ILE A 8 -11.55 -1.83 -8.69
N LYS A 9 -10.21 -1.79 -8.76
CA LYS A 9 -9.34 -2.84 -8.24
C LYS A 9 -9.53 -3.02 -6.73
N GLY A 10 -9.62 -1.92 -5.96
CA GLY A 10 -9.91 -1.95 -4.52
C GLY A 10 -11.24 -2.64 -4.21
N LEU A 11 -12.31 -2.25 -4.90
CA LEU A 11 -13.63 -2.88 -4.73
C LEU A 11 -13.64 -4.38 -5.07
N ARG A 12 -12.87 -4.81 -6.06
CA ARG A 12 -12.72 -6.24 -6.37
C ARG A 12 -11.99 -7.01 -5.28
N ILE A 13 -11.02 -6.39 -4.63
CA ILE A 13 -10.31 -6.99 -3.49
C ILE A 13 -11.28 -7.22 -2.34
N ILE A 14 -12.05 -6.20 -1.94
CA ILE A 14 -13.00 -6.35 -0.84
C ILE A 14 -14.12 -7.35 -1.18
N GLN A 15 -14.60 -7.36 -2.43
CA GLN A 15 -15.55 -8.37 -2.88
C GLN A 15 -15.01 -9.79 -2.69
N LYS A 16 -13.74 -10.02 -3.04
CA LYS A 16 -13.06 -11.31 -2.84
C LYS A 16 -12.97 -11.65 -1.35
N GLN A 17 -12.62 -10.69 -0.49
CA GLN A 17 -12.52 -10.89 0.95
C GLN A 17 -13.87 -11.26 1.58
N ILE A 18 -14.96 -10.60 1.18
CA ILE A 18 -16.30 -10.93 1.63
C ILE A 18 -16.72 -12.32 1.16
N ARG A 19 -16.43 -12.69 -0.10
CA ARG A 19 -16.71 -14.03 -0.60
C ARG A 19 -15.95 -15.13 0.16
N ASN A 20 -14.69 -14.88 0.53
CA ASN A 20 -13.92 -15.80 1.35
C ASN A 20 -14.56 -15.98 2.73
N TYR A 21 -14.93 -14.87 3.38
CA TYR A 21 -15.66 -14.90 4.64
C TYR A 21 -16.94 -15.73 4.53
N GLN A 22 -17.80 -15.47 3.54
CA GLN A 22 -19.04 -16.20 3.31
C GLN A 22 -18.81 -17.70 3.11
N LYS A 23 -17.75 -18.06 2.34
CA LYS A 23 -17.41 -19.45 2.06
C LYS A 23 -16.97 -20.19 3.33
N GLU A 24 -16.16 -19.57 4.15
CA GLU A 24 -15.58 -20.21 5.34
C GLU A 24 -16.52 -20.26 6.52
N THR A 25 -17.36 -19.23 6.69
CA THR A 25 -18.36 -19.18 7.75
C THR A 25 -19.69 -19.83 7.34
N HIS A 26 -19.82 -20.29 6.10
CA HIS A 26 -21.08 -20.78 5.51
C HIS A 26 -22.25 -19.80 5.64
N ARG A 27 -21.95 -18.51 5.80
CA ARG A 27 -22.94 -17.44 6.00
C ARG A 27 -23.04 -16.60 4.73
N LYS A 28 -24.24 -16.49 4.16
CA LYS A 28 -24.49 -15.55 3.06
C LYS A 28 -24.73 -14.15 3.64
N LEU A 29 -24.12 -13.15 3.04
CA LEU A 29 -24.34 -11.75 3.39
C LEU A 29 -25.05 -11.05 2.23
N GLY A 30 -26.22 -10.48 2.53
CA GLY A 30 -26.93 -9.54 1.68
C GLY A 30 -26.63 -8.10 2.06
N LEU A 31 -27.26 -7.15 1.38
CA LEU A 31 -27.11 -5.73 1.68
C LEU A 31 -27.77 -5.35 3.01
N ASP A 32 -28.86 -6.04 3.39
CA ASP A 32 -29.55 -5.81 4.67
C ASP A 32 -28.75 -6.35 5.86
N ASP A 33 -27.78 -7.23 5.63
CA ASP A 33 -26.97 -7.83 6.68
C ASP A 33 -25.75 -6.96 7.07
N MET A 34 -25.60 -5.76 6.50
CA MET A 34 -24.47 -4.85 6.80
C MET A 34 -24.66 -4.14 8.15
N THR A 35 -24.99 -4.92 9.18
CA THR A 35 -25.20 -4.48 10.56
C THR A 35 -23.90 -4.37 11.33
N MET A 36 -23.97 -3.73 12.53
CA MET A 36 -22.83 -3.67 13.46
C MET A 36 -22.37 -5.07 13.91
N GLU A 37 -23.27 -6.04 14.00
CA GLU A 37 -22.94 -7.43 14.31
C GLU A 37 -22.07 -8.04 13.19
N THR A 38 -22.51 -7.91 11.94
CA THR A 38 -21.74 -8.39 10.76
C THR A 38 -20.40 -7.67 10.65
N ARG A 39 -20.39 -6.36 10.90
CA ARG A 39 -19.16 -5.58 10.98
C ARG A 39 -18.15 -6.17 11.97
N ASN A 40 -18.61 -6.49 13.20
CA ASN A 40 -17.75 -7.07 14.23
C ASN A 40 -17.23 -8.44 13.82
N SER A 41 -18.07 -9.25 13.21
CA SER A 41 -17.70 -10.57 12.70
C SER A 41 -16.66 -10.50 11.59
N LEU A 42 -16.80 -9.58 10.61
CA LEU A 42 -15.83 -9.35 9.55
C LEU A 42 -14.48 -8.88 10.10
N VAL A 43 -14.50 -7.93 11.04
CA VAL A 43 -13.28 -7.42 11.67
C VAL A 43 -12.56 -8.52 12.45
N GLY A 44 -13.31 -9.34 13.23
CA GLY A 44 -12.76 -10.49 13.94
C GLY A 44 -12.09 -11.48 12.99
N TYR A 45 -12.80 -11.88 11.95
CA TYR A 45 -12.31 -12.78 10.91
C TYR A 45 -11.00 -12.30 10.26
N TRP A 46 -10.88 -11.02 9.92
CA TRP A 46 -9.66 -10.48 9.33
C TRP A 46 -8.52 -10.36 10.35
N LYS A 47 -8.81 -10.06 11.62
CA LYS A 47 -7.81 -10.06 12.70
C LYS A 47 -7.22 -11.45 12.92
N GLU A 48 -8.06 -12.49 12.97
CA GLU A 48 -7.62 -13.90 13.12
C GLU A 48 -6.73 -14.36 11.97
N ARG A 49 -6.87 -13.75 10.79
CA ARG A 49 -6.02 -13.99 9.62
C ARG A 49 -4.75 -13.14 9.59
N GLY A 50 -4.47 -12.39 10.65
CA GLY A 50 -3.26 -11.60 10.77
C GLY A 50 -3.26 -10.32 9.91
N LEU A 51 -4.42 -9.81 9.47
CA LEU A 51 -4.46 -8.55 8.75
C LEU A 51 -4.12 -7.40 9.69
N MET A 52 -3.28 -6.49 9.19
CA MET A 52 -2.90 -5.27 9.92
C MET A 52 -4.11 -4.34 10.11
N PRO A 53 -4.22 -3.64 11.25
CA PRO A 53 -5.35 -2.76 11.57
C PRO A 53 -5.69 -1.75 10.47
N ASN A 54 -4.68 -1.15 9.85
CA ASN A 54 -4.90 -0.19 8.76
C ASN A 54 -5.45 -0.82 7.48
N ALA A 55 -5.15 -2.10 7.21
CA ALA A 55 -5.76 -2.84 6.11
C ALA A 55 -7.24 -3.13 6.40
N ILE A 56 -7.57 -3.50 7.65
CA ILE A 56 -8.95 -3.72 8.09
C ILE A 56 -9.75 -2.40 8.02
N ASN A 57 -9.16 -1.27 8.45
CA ASN A 57 -9.77 0.04 8.30
C ASN A 57 -10.11 0.34 6.83
N SER A 58 -9.16 0.09 5.92
CA SER A 58 -9.37 0.30 4.49
C SER A 58 -10.51 -0.55 3.94
N TYR A 59 -10.55 -1.85 4.29
CA TYR A 59 -11.63 -2.75 3.87
C TYR A 59 -12.98 -2.32 4.41
N MET A 60 -13.06 -1.92 5.68
CA MET A 60 -14.29 -1.43 6.27
C MET A 60 -14.74 -0.10 5.69
N THR A 61 -13.80 0.75 5.24
CA THR A 61 -14.12 1.99 4.51
C THR A 61 -14.80 1.68 3.17
N ASP A 62 -14.30 0.69 2.43
CA ASP A 62 -14.91 0.24 1.19
C ASP A 62 -16.29 -0.39 1.42
N VAL A 63 -16.45 -1.21 2.47
CA VAL A 63 -17.75 -1.79 2.87
C VAL A 63 -18.74 -0.67 3.20
N ARG A 64 -18.34 0.34 4.00
CA ARG A 64 -19.16 1.51 4.30
C ARG A 64 -19.62 2.23 3.05
N THR A 65 -18.71 2.41 2.08
CA THR A 65 -19.02 3.09 0.82
C THR A 65 -20.08 2.33 0.02
N VAL A 66 -19.96 1.01 -0.05
CA VAL A 66 -20.96 0.14 -0.73
C VAL A 66 -22.30 0.16 0.02
N ALA A 67 -22.28 0.03 1.35
CA ALA A 67 -23.49 0.07 2.17
C ALA A 67 -24.24 1.42 2.03
N LYS A 68 -23.48 2.52 2.01
CA LYS A 68 -24.03 3.85 1.79
C LYS A 68 -24.68 3.98 0.41
N ALA A 69 -24.00 3.55 -0.65
CA ALA A 69 -24.58 3.58 -1.99
C ALA A 69 -25.85 2.72 -2.10
N ALA A 70 -25.84 1.52 -1.52
CA ALA A 70 -27.02 0.65 -1.50
C ALA A 70 -28.22 1.27 -0.76
N TYR A 71 -27.96 1.99 0.32
CA TYR A 71 -28.99 2.72 1.06
C TYR A 71 -29.56 3.89 0.24
N GLU A 72 -28.68 4.69 -0.40
CA GLU A 72 -29.07 5.81 -1.26
C GLU A 72 -29.90 5.33 -2.46
N ASP A 73 -29.55 4.19 -3.03
CA ASP A 73 -30.27 3.52 -4.13
C ASP A 73 -31.53 2.78 -3.66
N LYS A 74 -31.88 2.83 -2.36
CA LYS A 74 -33.02 2.14 -1.75
C LYS A 74 -33.02 0.61 -1.91
N LEU A 75 -31.83 0.02 -2.05
CA LEU A 75 -31.63 -1.43 -2.13
C LEU A 75 -31.60 -2.10 -0.74
N THR A 76 -31.44 -1.31 0.31
CA THR A 76 -31.46 -1.74 1.71
C THR A 76 -32.04 -0.64 2.59
N LYS A 77 -32.53 -1.03 3.78
CA LYS A 77 -32.94 -0.12 4.85
C LYS A 77 -31.93 -0.06 5.99
N CYS A 78 -30.90 -0.92 5.95
CA CYS A 78 -29.85 -0.95 6.96
C CYS A 78 -29.00 0.33 6.87
N ASP A 79 -28.93 1.08 7.97
CA ASP A 79 -28.19 2.35 8.05
C ASP A 79 -27.08 2.33 9.12
N ASP A 80 -26.73 1.15 9.65
CA ASP A 80 -25.67 0.95 10.64
C ASP A 80 -24.30 1.47 10.16
N PHE A 81 -24.09 1.58 8.84
CA PHE A 81 -22.88 2.18 8.27
C PHE A 81 -22.65 3.63 8.73
N ARG A 82 -23.67 4.30 9.25
CA ARG A 82 -23.59 5.67 9.80
C ARG A 82 -22.95 5.70 11.19
N HIS A 83 -22.91 4.56 11.88
CA HIS A 83 -22.30 4.50 13.20
C HIS A 83 -20.82 4.90 13.14
N SER A 84 -20.37 5.71 14.12
CA SER A 84 -18.99 6.22 14.18
C SER A 84 -17.95 5.09 14.15
N ASP A 85 -18.26 3.98 14.84
CA ASP A 85 -17.35 2.85 15.00
C ASP A 85 -17.50 1.79 13.89
N PHE A 86 -18.34 2.04 12.88
CA PHE A 86 -18.50 1.10 11.76
C PHE A 86 -17.14 0.86 11.05
N VAL A 87 -16.33 1.88 10.88
CA VAL A 87 -14.96 1.75 10.41
C VAL A 87 -14.02 1.85 11.61
N PRO A 88 -13.18 0.83 11.88
CA PRO A 88 -12.18 0.89 12.94
C PRO A 88 -11.26 2.10 12.78
N LYS A 89 -10.75 2.64 13.88
CA LYS A 89 -9.77 3.74 13.84
C LYS A 89 -8.48 3.26 13.17
N LYS A 90 -7.82 4.17 12.47
CA LYS A 90 -6.46 3.93 11.96
C LYS A 90 -5.49 3.96 13.11
N GLU A 91 -4.50 3.07 13.05
CA GLU A 91 -3.31 3.18 13.88
C GLU A 91 -2.31 4.11 13.22
N GLU A 92 -1.69 4.95 14.05
CA GLU A 92 -0.57 5.75 13.61
C GLU A 92 0.61 4.83 13.29
N VAL A 93 1.26 5.07 12.18
CA VAL A 93 2.45 4.34 11.76
C VAL A 93 3.61 5.31 11.82
N ASP A 94 4.64 4.94 12.53
CA ASP A 94 5.88 5.69 12.53
C ASP A 94 6.46 5.72 11.11
N ASN A 95 6.63 6.91 10.58
CA ASN A 95 7.26 7.10 9.30
C ASN A 95 8.77 7.28 9.49
N ILE A 96 9.54 6.55 8.71
CA ILE A 96 10.99 6.74 8.64
C ILE A 96 11.25 7.92 7.69
N TYR A 97 11.97 8.91 8.19
CA TYR A 97 12.38 10.06 7.40
C TYR A 97 13.89 9.97 7.17
N LEU A 98 14.33 10.29 5.97
CA LEU A 98 15.75 10.45 5.67
C LEU A 98 16.19 11.87 6.00
N THR A 99 17.33 11.99 6.64
CA THR A 99 17.97 13.31 6.86
C THR A 99 18.60 13.81 5.56
N PRO A 100 18.85 15.13 5.44
CA PRO A 100 19.56 15.68 4.28
C PRO A 100 20.93 15.00 4.05
N GLU A 101 21.65 14.66 5.12
CA GLU A 101 22.95 13.99 5.07
C GLU A 101 22.80 12.57 4.50
N GLN A 102 21.76 11.84 4.88
CA GLN A 102 21.46 10.50 4.34
C GLN A 102 21.08 10.57 2.84
N ILE A 103 20.36 11.62 2.44
CA ILE A 103 20.05 11.85 1.02
C ILE A 103 21.33 12.15 0.24
N GLN A 104 22.25 12.95 0.81
CA GLN A 104 23.53 13.21 0.19
C GLN A 104 24.39 11.94 0.09
N GLU A 105 24.45 11.12 1.15
CA GLU A 105 25.12 9.82 1.09
C GLU A 105 24.57 8.91 -0.01
N MET A 106 23.23 8.92 -0.21
CA MET A 106 22.60 8.16 -1.30
C MET A 106 23.03 8.71 -2.69
N LEU A 107 23.11 10.03 -2.82
CA LEU A 107 23.54 10.65 -4.08
C LEU A 107 25.00 10.26 -4.42
N ASP A 108 25.86 10.20 -3.41
CA ASP A 108 27.27 9.90 -3.54
C ASP A 108 27.58 8.40 -3.73
N LEU A 109 26.53 7.52 -3.63
CA LEU A 109 26.70 6.10 -3.85
C LEU A 109 27.13 5.81 -5.31
N ASP A 110 28.28 5.20 -5.46
CA ASP A 110 28.67 4.63 -6.74
C ASP A 110 27.93 3.32 -7.01
N LEU A 111 26.98 3.39 -7.92
CA LEU A 111 26.18 2.25 -8.39
C LEU A 111 26.49 1.90 -9.85
N SER A 112 27.56 2.46 -10.43
CA SER A 112 27.88 2.35 -11.85
C SER A 112 28.34 0.95 -12.27
N THR A 113 28.94 0.20 -11.34
CA THR A 113 29.50 -1.12 -11.61
C THR A 113 29.03 -2.16 -10.58
N LYS A 114 29.06 -3.44 -10.97
CA LYS A 114 28.75 -4.55 -10.07
C LYS A 114 29.75 -4.64 -8.92
N GLU A 115 30.99 -4.32 -9.18
CA GLU A 115 32.09 -4.31 -8.22
C GLU A 115 31.90 -3.23 -7.16
N ALA A 116 31.49 -2.02 -7.56
CA ALA A 116 31.17 -0.93 -6.63
C ALA A 116 29.99 -1.30 -5.73
N VAL A 117 28.92 -1.84 -6.28
CA VAL A 117 27.76 -2.32 -5.51
C VAL A 117 28.16 -3.44 -4.55
N LYS A 118 28.98 -4.40 -5.01
CA LYS A 118 29.48 -5.48 -4.16
C LYS A 118 30.30 -4.94 -2.98
N LYS A 119 31.24 -4.06 -3.24
CA LYS A 119 32.08 -3.42 -2.21
C LYS A 119 31.22 -2.68 -1.18
N ARG A 120 30.16 -1.99 -1.62
CA ARG A 120 29.23 -1.31 -0.71
C ARG A 120 28.44 -2.30 0.15
N LEU A 121 27.93 -3.39 -0.44
CA LEU A 121 27.21 -4.43 0.31
C LEU A 121 28.11 -5.11 1.35
N GLU A 122 29.38 -5.36 1.05
CA GLU A 122 30.35 -5.90 1.98
C GLU A 122 30.60 -4.97 3.19
N SER A 123 30.48 -3.67 3.00
CA SER A 123 30.64 -2.66 4.08
C SER A 123 29.43 -2.49 4.97
N LEU A 124 28.28 -3.10 4.64
CA LEU A 124 27.07 -3.02 5.45
C LEU A 124 27.09 -4.06 6.58
N ASP A 125 26.58 -3.65 7.73
CA ASP A 125 26.41 -4.53 8.90
C ASP A 125 25.09 -5.33 8.76
N ILE A 126 25.07 -6.25 7.79
CA ILE A 126 23.99 -7.19 7.54
C ILE A 126 24.57 -8.61 7.49
N SER A 127 23.70 -9.60 7.69
CA SER A 127 24.12 -11.01 7.69
C SER A 127 24.69 -11.43 6.33
N GLU A 128 25.63 -12.40 6.34
CA GLU A 128 26.23 -12.92 5.10
C GLU A 128 25.18 -13.54 4.16
N ASP A 129 24.15 -14.18 4.72
CA ASP A 129 23.04 -14.73 3.93
C ASP A 129 22.25 -13.63 3.21
N GLU A 130 21.99 -12.49 3.87
CA GLU A 130 21.35 -11.32 3.25
C GLU A 130 22.24 -10.71 2.18
N LYS A 131 23.56 -10.59 2.40
CA LYS A 131 24.51 -10.11 1.38
C LYS A 131 24.47 -11.00 0.14
N LEU A 132 24.50 -12.33 0.32
CA LEU A 132 24.41 -13.29 -0.78
C LEU A 132 23.10 -13.17 -1.56
N VAL A 133 21.97 -13.04 -0.87
CA VAL A 133 20.66 -12.83 -1.50
C VAL A 133 20.64 -11.53 -2.32
N GLN A 134 21.17 -10.44 -1.79
CA GLN A 134 21.22 -9.16 -2.51
C GLN A 134 22.16 -9.24 -3.74
N LEU A 135 23.32 -9.84 -3.58
CA LEU A 135 24.27 -10.05 -4.69
C LEU A 135 23.70 -10.94 -5.79
N SER A 136 22.96 -11.99 -5.44
CA SER A 136 22.32 -12.87 -6.43
C SER A 136 21.26 -12.16 -7.25
N LYS A 137 20.59 -11.16 -6.67
CA LYS A 137 19.58 -10.32 -7.35
C LYS A 137 20.24 -9.23 -8.23
N CYS A 138 21.51 -8.92 -8.00
CA CYS A 138 22.23 -7.84 -8.69
C CYS A 138 22.72 -8.30 -10.08
N ARG A 139 21.84 -8.25 -11.10
CA ARG A 139 22.22 -8.50 -12.50
C ARG A 139 22.71 -7.18 -13.14
N ILE A 140 23.59 -7.27 -14.16
CA ILE A 140 24.12 -6.11 -14.89
C ILE A 140 22.98 -5.19 -15.42
N THR A 141 21.88 -5.77 -15.88
CA THR A 141 20.69 -5.02 -16.30
C THR A 141 20.02 -4.25 -15.16
N HIS A 142 20.23 -4.65 -13.91
CA HIS A 142 19.67 -3.98 -12.74
C HIS A 142 20.56 -2.82 -12.24
N ILE A 143 21.84 -2.79 -12.56
CA ILE A 143 22.75 -1.72 -12.11
C ILE A 143 22.33 -0.36 -12.69
N ARG A 144 22.12 -0.27 -14.00
CA ARG A 144 21.55 0.95 -14.63
C ARG A 144 20.19 1.32 -14.07
N THR A 145 19.39 0.31 -13.72
CA THR A 145 18.09 0.51 -13.06
C THR A 145 18.27 1.07 -11.65
N LEU A 146 19.32 0.64 -10.90
CA LEU A 146 19.57 1.13 -9.54
C LEU A 146 19.96 2.61 -9.53
N GLU A 147 20.84 3.06 -10.42
CA GLU A 147 21.17 4.47 -10.58
C GLU A 147 19.93 5.29 -10.90
N HIS A 148 19.15 4.85 -11.88
CA HIS A 148 17.93 5.53 -12.27
C HIS A 148 16.88 5.56 -11.12
N VAL A 149 16.73 4.47 -10.37
CA VAL A 149 15.83 4.43 -9.21
C VAL A 149 16.31 5.36 -8.11
N ARG A 150 17.63 5.39 -7.83
CA ARG A 150 18.22 6.34 -6.88
C ARG A 150 17.92 7.78 -7.29
N ASP A 151 18.20 8.14 -8.53
CA ASP A 151 18.04 9.50 -9.02
C ASP A 151 16.58 9.96 -8.97
N ILE A 152 15.65 9.11 -9.43
CA ILE A 152 14.22 9.36 -9.32
C ILE A 152 13.80 9.51 -7.85
N PHE A 153 14.29 8.66 -6.96
CA PHE A 153 13.97 8.75 -5.53
C PHE A 153 14.46 10.07 -4.92
N ILE A 154 15.69 10.49 -5.24
CA ILE A 154 16.28 11.76 -4.77
C ILE A 154 15.46 12.95 -5.28
N VAL A 155 15.07 12.95 -6.55
CA VAL A 155 14.17 13.98 -7.11
C VAL A 155 12.86 14.04 -6.33
N GLY A 156 12.28 12.89 -6.00
CA GLY A 156 11.09 12.81 -5.17
C GLY A 156 11.29 13.41 -3.77
N CYS A 157 12.42 13.11 -3.11
CA CYS A 157 12.77 13.65 -1.80
C CYS A 157 12.93 15.17 -1.83
N LEU A 158 13.63 15.69 -2.82
CA LEU A 158 13.93 17.12 -2.94
C LEU A 158 12.71 17.96 -3.36
N THR A 159 11.82 17.39 -4.15
CA THR A 159 10.64 18.10 -4.65
C THR A 159 9.41 17.92 -3.77
N GLY A 160 9.39 16.91 -2.87
CA GLY A 160 8.22 16.54 -2.07
C GLY A 160 7.02 16.09 -2.89
N GLN A 161 7.21 15.83 -4.18
CA GLN A 161 6.15 15.43 -5.10
C GLN A 161 5.84 13.92 -4.99
N ARG A 162 4.62 13.52 -5.37
CA ARG A 162 4.28 12.11 -5.47
C ARG A 162 4.99 11.46 -6.66
N VAL A 163 5.29 10.16 -6.56
CA VAL A 163 5.90 9.39 -7.66
C VAL A 163 5.14 9.56 -8.98
N SER A 164 3.80 9.58 -8.94
CA SER A 164 2.96 9.80 -10.11
C SER A 164 3.15 11.16 -10.77
N ASP A 165 3.64 12.13 -10.03
CA ASP A 165 3.75 13.52 -10.48
C ASP A 165 5.17 13.78 -11.03
N TYR A 166 6.22 13.47 -10.26
CA TYR A 166 7.59 13.67 -10.74
C TYR A 166 8.01 12.68 -11.85
N SER A 167 7.39 11.50 -11.94
CA SER A 167 7.63 10.58 -13.06
C SER A 167 7.12 11.10 -14.42
N ARG A 168 6.37 12.22 -14.42
CA ARG A 168 5.87 12.88 -15.62
C ARG A 168 6.62 14.16 -15.97
N ILE A 169 7.60 14.53 -15.15
CA ILE A 169 8.44 15.72 -15.42
C ILE A 169 9.20 15.48 -16.73
N CYS A 170 9.06 16.38 -17.66
CA CYS A 170 9.82 16.44 -18.91
C CYS A 170 10.56 17.79 -19.01
N GLU A 171 11.51 17.90 -19.92
CA GLU A 171 12.37 19.09 -20.08
C GLU A 171 11.56 20.36 -20.23
N ASP A 172 10.43 20.31 -20.93
CA ASP A 172 9.54 21.46 -21.16
C ASP A 172 8.88 22.03 -19.89
N MET A 173 8.95 21.30 -18.78
CA MET A 173 8.39 21.71 -17.47
C MET A 173 9.45 22.32 -16.54
N ILE A 174 10.72 22.32 -16.95
CA ILE A 174 11.84 22.86 -16.19
C ILE A 174 12.20 24.22 -16.82
N THR A 175 11.60 25.29 -16.29
CA THR A 175 11.89 26.68 -16.69
C THR A 175 12.69 27.40 -15.62
#